data_e1b4d52dd37f8078373dcdcd536a0390
#
_entry.id   e1b4d52dd37f8078373dcdcd536a0390
#
_cell.length_a   1.000
_cell.length_b   1.000
_cell.length_c   1.000
_cell.angle_alpha   90.00
_cell.angle_beta   90.00
_cell.angle_gamma   90.00
#
_symmetry.space_group_name_H-M   'P 1'
#
loop_
_entity.id
_entity.type
_entity.pdbx_description
1 polymer ?
#
loop_
_entity_poly.entity_id
_entity_poly.type
_entity_poly.pdbx_seq_one_letter_code
_entity_poly.pdbx_strand_id
1 'polypeptide(L)'
;MKRIFSFMILLCLPLMACSADFKEGKQYTEVNDTKSTKAEVREYFSFYCPHCMKFEPFMAGVKKALPADVKFELNHVDFLRTASPKIQGMLSKAVVVAEQLGMAEKLNGALFNYIQVRRAVITSEKDIRNIFVLNGADGDKFDKLFKSFGVNSKAKMMKK
;
A
#
# COMPACT_ATOMS: atom_id res chain seq x y z
N MET A 1 65.86 27.27 10.92
CA MET A 1 64.45 27.51 10.55
C MET A 1 64.05 26.48 9.53
N LYS A 2 63.44 25.39 10.00
CA LYS A 2 63.02 24.23 9.15
C LYS A 2 61.56 24.41 8.79
N ARG A 3 61.27 24.61 7.52
CA ARG A 3 59.89 24.66 7.00
C ARG A 3 59.36 23.26 6.84
N ILE A 4 58.40 22.89 7.65
CA ILE A 4 57.65 21.64 7.53
C ILE A 4 56.51 21.88 6.53
N PHE A 5 56.65 21.35 5.31
CA PHE A 5 55.59 21.31 4.31
C PHE A 5 54.68 20.12 4.67
N SER A 6 53.51 20.44 5.27
CA SER A 6 52.48 19.45 5.57
C SER A 6 51.70 19.15 4.29
N PHE A 7 51.96 18.01 3.66
CA PHE A 7 51.24 17.50 2.50
C PHE A 7 49.89 16.95 3.00
N MET A 8 48.85 17.75 2.86
CA MET A 8 47.49 17.32 3.11
C MET A 8 46.99 16.54 1.89
N ILE A 9 47.16 15.22 1.93
CA ILE A 9 46.58 14.29 0.94
C ILE A 9 45.09 14.22 1.19
N LEU A 10 44.34 14.95 0.37
CA LEU A 10 42.86 14.89 0.34
C LEU A 10 42.49 13.54 -0.30
N LEU A 11 42.14 12.57 0.55
CA LEU A 11 41.68 11.24 0.17
C LEU A 11 40.31 11.35 -0.45
N CYS A 12 40.18 11.61 -1.74
CA CYS A 12 38.95 11.50 -2.49
C CYS A 12 38.57 10.01 -2.61
N LEU A 13 37.84 9.48 -1.64
CA LEU A 13 37.15 8.20 -1.79
C LEU A 13 36.02 8.40 -2.81
N PRO A 14 36.05 7.67 -3.96
CA PRO A 14 34.91 7.65 -4.85
C PRO A 14 33.75 6.98 -4.09
N LEU A 15 32.71 7.73 -3.80
CA LEU A 15 31.40 7.18 -3.44
C LEU A 15 30.91 6.39 -4.65
N MET A 16 31.28 5.12 -4.72
CA MET A 16 30.62 4.18 -5.63
C MET A 16 29.19 4.06 -5.15
N ALA A 17 28.31 4.91 -5.69
CA ALA A 17 26.89 4.69 -5.64
C ALA A 17 26.64 3.31 -6.26
N CYS A 18 26.34 2.31 -5.44
CA CYS A 18 25.91 0.99 -5.88
C CYS A 18 24.52 1.20 -6.50
N SER A 19 24.47 1.65 -7.77
CA SER A 19 23.24 1.57 -8.54
C SER A 19 23.01 0.09 -8.81
N ALA A 20 22.04 -0.49 -8.10
CA ALA A 20 21.59 -1.84 -8.39
C ALA A 20 21.11 -1.87 -9.84
N ASP A 21 21.77 -2.64 -10.68
CA ASP A 21 21.41 -2.80 -12.10
C ASP A 21 20.23 -3.74 -12.21
N PHE A 22 19.01 -3.17 -12.22
CA PHE A 22 17.78 -3.94 -12.37
C PHE A 22 17.56 -4.30 -13.84
N LYS A 23 17.39 -5.60 -14.12
CA LYS A 23 17.23 -6.13 -15.48
C LYS A 23 15.84 -6.68 -15.69
N GLU A 24 15.25 -6.32 -16.83
CA GLU A 24 14.00 -6.93 -17.28
C GLU A 24 14.14 -8.46 -17.41
N GLY A 25 13.09 -9.18 -17.05
CA GLY A 25 13.07 -10.65 -17.01
C GLY A 25 13.75 -11.25 -15.79
N LYS A 26 14.43 -10.43 -14.93
CA LYS A 26 15.04 -10.88 -13.67
C LYS A 26 14.35 -10.28 -12.45
N GLN A 27 14.35 -8.96 -12.33
CA GLN A 27 13.81 -8.25 -11.19
C GLN A 27 12.44 -7.60 -11.48
N TYR A 28 12.14 -7.33 -12.73
CA TYR A 28 10.86 -6.80 -13.18
C TYR A 28 10.50 -7.34 -14.57
N THR A 29 9.25 -7.19 -14.96
CA THR A 29 8.77 -7.52 -16.31
C THR A 29 7.92 -6.36 -16.81
N GLU A 30 8.17 -5.90 -18.03
CA GLU A 30 7.31 -4.93 -18.68
C GLU A 30 6.02 -5.63 -19.16
N VAL A 31 4.88 -5.18 -18.65
CA VAL A 31 3.57 -5.81 -18.92
C VAL A 31 2.70 -4.99 -19.86
N ASN A 32 3.10 -3.76 -20.17
CA ASN A 32 2.35 -2.87 -21.04
C ASN A 32 3.28 -1.85 -21.70
N ASP A 33 3.13 -1.65 -23.01
CA ASP A 33 3.88 -0.65 -23.77
C ASP A 33 3.36 0.78 -23.53
N THR A 34 2.17 0.92 -22.96
CA THR A 34 1.57 2.23 -22.66
C THR A 34 2.04 2.71 -21.30
N LYS A 35 2.93 3.69 -21.29
CA LYS A 35 3.41 4.33 -20.07
C LYS A 35 2.31 5.18 -19.44
N SER A 36 2.24 5.19 -18.10
CA SER A 36 1.40 6.12 -17.37
C SER A 36 1.88 7.56 -17.59
N THR A 37 0.95 8.51 -17.59
CA THR A 37 1.27 9.94 -17.76
C THR A 37 2.02 10.54 -16.57
N LYS A 38 1.94 9.88 -15.41
CA LYS A 38 2.64 10.26 -14.18
C LYS A 38 3.24 9.00 -13.55
N ALA A 39 4.40 9.17 -12.93
CA ALA A 39 5.03 8.08 -12.19
C ALA A 39 4.13 7.67 -11.00
N GLU A 40 3.87 6.37 -10.90
CA GLU A 40 3.11 5.80 -9.78
C GLU A 40 3.66 4.43 -9.39
N VAL A 41 3.52 4.10 -8.13
CA VAL A 41 3.69 2.75 -7.59
C VAL A 41 2.32 2.25 -7.18
N ARG A 42 1.92 1.10 -7.69
CA ARG A 42 0.63 0.49 -7.38
C ARG A 42 0.85 -0.86 -6.75
N GLU A 43 0.37 -1.01 -5.52
CA GLU A 43 0.41 -2.28 -4.80
C GLU A 43 -0.90 -3.04 -5.02
N TYR A 44 -0.81 -4.24 -5.60
CA TYR A 44 -1.93 -5.16 -5.71
C TYR A 44 -1.90 -6.14 -4.53
N PHE A 45 -2.92 -6.10 -3.68
CA PHE A 45 -2.97 -6.89 -2.47
C PHE A 45 -4.38 -7.40 -2.14
N SER A 46 -4.47 -8.37 -1.22
CA SER A 46 -5.74 -8.79 -0.63
C SER A 46 -5.59 -9.03 0.87
N PHE A 47 -6.60 -8.67 1.64
CA PHE A 47 -6.66 -8.99 3.07
C PHE A 47 -6.68 -10.50 3.35
N TYR A 48 -7.01 -11.32 2.37
CA TYR A 48 -6.95 -12.78 2.47
C TYR A 48 -5.60 -13.37 2.06
N CYS A 49 -4.62 -12.55 1.69
CA CYS A 49 -3.29 -12.98 1.31
C CYS A 49 -2.30 -12.88 2.51
N PRO A 50 -1.82 -14.00 3.09
CA PRO A 50 -0.88 -13.94 4.21
C PRO A 50 0.45 -13.30 3.85
N HIS A 51 0.90 -13.44 2.61
CA HIS A 51 2.13 -12.80 2.13
C HIS A 51 1.98 -11.28 2.07
N CYS A 52 0.81 -10.77 1.65
CA CYS A 52 0.53 -9.34 1.63
C CYS A 52 0.63 -8.76 3.05
N MET A 53 0.01 -9.40 4.05
CA MET A 53 0.14 -8.95 5.44
C MET A 53 1.60 -8.90 5.93
N LYS A 54 2.41 -9.90 5.59
CA LYS A 54 3.83 -9.92 5.98
C LYS A 54 4.66 -8.87 5.24
N PHE A 55 4.21 -8.43 4.08
CA PHE A 55 4.89 -7.47 3.23
C PHE A 55 4.59 -6.01 3.61
N GLU A 56 3.50 -5.76 4.37
CA GLU A 56 3.08 -4.41 4.83
C GLU A 56 4.23 -3.56 5.41
N PRO A 57 5.08 -4.06 6.34
CA PRO A 57 6.17 -3.24 6.90
C PRO A 57 7.19 -2.81 5.82
N PHE A 58 7.44 -3.67 4.83
CA PHE A 58 8.31 -3.35 3.71
C PHE A 58 7.69 -2.27 2.83
N MET A 59 6.40 -2.39 2.49
CA MET A 59 5.68 -1.40 1.68
C MET A 59 5.57 -0.04 2.37
N ALA A 60 5.46 -0.01 3.69
CA ALA A 60 5.55 1.24 4.46
C ALA A 60 6.91 1.93 4.27
N GLY A 61 8.00 1.16 4.21
CA GLY A 61 9.34 1.66 3.88
C GLY A 61 9.44 2.19 2.45
N VAL A 62 8.92 1.44 1.48
CA VAL A 62 8.85 1.87 0.07
C VAL A 62 8.11 3.20 -0.05
N LYS A 63 6.92 3.31 0.55
CA LYS A 63 6.10 4.52 0.51
C LYS A 63 6.84 5.76 1.07
N LYS A 64 7.63 5.58 2.14
CA LYS A 64 8.44 6.67 2.72
C LYS A 64 9.62 7.08 1.82
N ALA A 65 10.15 6.14 1.05
CA ALA A 65 11.31 6.37 0.18
C ALA A 65 10.92 6.94 -1.20
N LEU A 66 9.63 6.94 -1.56
CA LEU A 66 9.19 7.47 -2.84
C LEU A 66 9.40 8.98 -2.94
N PRO A 67 9.87 9.48 -4.10
CA PRO A 67 9.85 10.91 -4.39
C PRO A 67 8.45 11.51 -4.23
N ALA A 68 8.37 12.79 -3.86
CA ALA A 68 7.10 13.46 -3.56
C ALA A 68 6.12 13.54 -4.75
N ASP A 69 6.64 13.45 -5.97
CA ASP A 69 5.88 13.46 -7.22
C ASP A 69 5.43 12.08 -7.69
N VAL A 70 5.89 11.02 -7.02
CA VAL A 70 5.50 9.63 -7.31
C VAL A 70 4.32 9.24 -6.41
N LYS A 71 3.19 8.95 -7.04
CA LYS A 71 1.98 8.53 -6.33
C LYS A 71 2.08 7.08 -5.86
N PHE A 72 1.66 6.80 -4.63
CA PHE A 72 1.45 5.44 -4.13
C PHE A 72 -0.06 5.11 -4.13
N GLU A 73 -0.45 4.04 -4.81
CA GLU A 73 -1.82 3.58 -4.92
C GLU A 73 -1.99 2.17 -4.34
N LEU A 74 -3.00 1.99 -3.51
CA LEU A 74 -3.44 0.68 -3.03
C LEU A 74 -4.53 0.14 -3.95
N ASN A 75 -4.37 -1.10 -4.41
CA ASN A 75 -5.33 -1.78 -5.26
C ASN A 75 -5.70 -3.14 -4.67
N HIS A 76 -6.81 -3.18 -3.91
CA HIS A 76 -7.31 -4.42 -3.36
C HIS A 76 -7.89 -5.30 -4.47
N VAL A 77 -7.39 -6.55 -4.59
CA VAL A 77 -7.90 -7.52 -5.56
C VAL A 77 -9.01 -8.39 -4.94
N ASP A 78 -10.02 -8.74 -5.73
CA ASP A 78 -11.24 -9.41 -5.28
C ASP A 78 -11.50 -10.78 -5.92
N PHE A 79 -10.46 -11.40 -6.49
CA PHE A 79 -10.56 -12.69 -7.18
C PHE A 79 -10.08 -13.89 -6.35
N LEU A 80 -9.61 -13.70 -5.12
CA LEU A 80 -9.21 -14.82 -4.27
C LEU A 80 -10.43 -15.59 -3.80
N ARG A 81 -10.40 -16.94 -3.95
CA ARG A 81 -11.54 -17.80 -3.66
C ARG A 81 -11.82 -18.05 -2.16
N THR A 82 -11.14 -17.31 -1.27
CA THR A 82 -11.25 -17.43 0.20
C THR A 82 -12.49 -16.78 0.78
N ALA A 83 -13.14 -15.87 0.04
CA ALA A 83 -14.38 -15.23 0.43
C ALA A 83 -15.26 -14.97 -0.80
N SER A 84 -16.55 -14.72 -0.58
CA SER A 84 -17.48 -14.41 -1.68
C SER A 84 -17.10 -13.11 -2.38
N PRO A 85 -17.40 -12.94 -3.68
CA PRO A 85 -17.17 -11.69 -4.39
C PRO A 85 -17.81 -10.47 -3.71
N LYS A 86 -18.96 -10.67 -3.06
CA LYS A 86 -19.64 -9.63 -2.28
C LYS A 86 -18.76 -9.13 -1.13
N ILE A 87 -18.20 -10.05 -0.34
CA ILE A 87 -17.34 -9.72 0.80
C ILE A 87 -16.06 -9.01 0.31
N GLN A 88 -15.42 -9.55 -0.71
CA GLN A 88 -14.20 -8.96 -1.27
C GLN A 88 -14.47 -7.56 -1.85
N GLY A 89 -15.60 -7.36 -2.52
CA GLY A 89 -16.02 -6.02 -2.98
C GLY A 89 -16.25 -5.03 -1.83
N MET A 90 -16.79 -5.48 -0.68
CA MET A 90 -16.90 -4.63 0.51
C MET A 90 -15.52 -4.29 1.09
N LEU A 91 -14.55 -5.20 1.05
CA LEU A 91 -13.18 -4.93 1.47
C LEU A 91 -12.47 -3.94 0.54
N SER A 92 -12.70 -4.02 -0.78
CA SER A 92 -12.21 -2.99 -1.72
C SER A 92 -12.77 -1.60 -1.37
N LYS A 93 -14.06 -1.51 -1.01
CA LYS A 93 -14.65 -0.26 -0.52
C LYS A 93 -14.02 0.20 0.79
N ALA A 94 -13.74 -0.73 1.71
CA ALA A 94 -13.10 -0.43 2.99
C ALA A 94 -11.73 0.23 2.82
N VAL A 95 -10.91 -0.23 1.86
CA VAL A 95 -9.63 0.42 1.52
C VAL A 95 -9.84 1.88 1.14
N VAL A 96 -10.79 2.16 0.26
CA VAL A 96 -11.07 3.54 -0.19
C VAL A 96 -11.58 4.41 0.96
N VAL A 97 -12.45 3.86 1.82
CA VAL A 97 -12.95 4.57 3.02
C VAL A 97 -11.81 4.88 3.97
N ALA A 98 -10.90 3.93 4.23
CA ALA A 98 -9.74 4.13 5.09
C ALA A 98 -8.83 5.26 4.58
N GLU A 99 -8.61 5.33 3.26
CA GLU A 99 -7.88 6.41 2.62
C GLU A 99 -8.58 7.78 2.80
N GLN A 100 -9.88 7.84 2.55
CA GLN A 100 -10.66 9.09 2.67
C GLN A 100 -10.77 9.58 4.12
N LEU A 101 -10.69 8.68 5.09
CA LEU A 101 -10.60 9.02 6.51
C LEU A 101 -9.19 9.45 6.93
N GLY A 102 -8.18 9.35 6.06
CA GLY A 102 -6.78 9.61 6.40
C GLY A 102 -6.19 8.60 7.38
N MET A 103 -6.77 7.41 7.47
CA MET A 103 -6.43 6.37 8.44
C MET A 103 -6.02 5.04 7.78
N ALA A 104 -5.58 5.07 6.52
CA ALA A 104 -5.36 3.88 5.70
C ALA A 104 -4.44 2.85 6.37
N GLU A 105 -3.27 3.26 6.86
CA GLU A 105 -2.31 2.36 7.50
C GLU A 105 -2.94 1.65 8.72
N LYS A 106 -3.55 2.42 9.61
CA LYS A 106 -4.17 1.88 10.83
C LYS A 106 -5.33 0.94 10.55
N LEU A 107 -6.24 1.34 9.66
CA LEU A 107 -7.47 0.60 9.41
C LEU A 107 -7.23 -0.64 8.53
N ASN A 108 -6.34 -0.56 7.55
CA ASN A 108 -5.93 -1.73 6.77
C ASN A 108 -5.17 -2.74 7.66
N GLY A 109 -4.28 -2.28 8.53
CA GLY A 109 -3.63 -3.13 9.54
C GLY A 109 -4.64 -3.83 10.47
N ALA A 110 -5.70 -3.13 10.88
CA ALA A 110 -6.77 -3.71 11.69
C ALA A 110 -7.56 -4.79 10.94
N LEU A 111 -7.83 -4.59 9.64
CA LEU A 111 -8.47 -5.61 8.78
C LEU A 111 -7.57 -6.84 8.61
N PHE A 112 -6.28 -6.65 8.33
CA PHE A 112 -5.33 -7.77 8.28
C PHE A 112 -5.27 -8.52 9.60
N ASN A 113 -5.19 -7.83 10.74
CA ASN A 113 -5.19 -8.46 12.05
C ASN A 113 -6.46 -9.27 12.28
N TYR A 114 -7.64 -8.70 11.98
CA TYR A 114 -8.92 -9.38 12.16
C TYR A 114 -9.00 -10.67 11.34
N ILE A 115 -8.63 -10.60 10.06
CA ILE A 115 -8.75 -11.73 9.12
C ILE A 115 -7.63 -12.75 9.30
N GLN A 116 -6.36 -12.31 9.36
CA GLN A 116 -5.20 -13.21 9.29
C GLN A 116 -4.71 -13.68 10.65
N VAL A 117 -4.72 -12.79 11.66
CA VAL A 117 -4.21 -13.11 12.99
C VAL A 117 -5.29 -13.74 13.84
N ARG A 118 -6.45 -13.06 13.96
CA ARG A 118 -7.59 -13.57 14.73
C ARG A 118 -8.38 -14.64 14.01
N ARG A 119 -8.15 -14.83 12.71
CA ARG A 119 -8.89 -15.75 11.84
C ARG A 119 -10.40 -15.58 11.90
N ALA A 120 -10.83 -14.34 12.15
CA ALA A 120 -12.23 -13.99 12.23
C ALA A 120 -12.80 -13.76 10.82
N VAL A 121 -14.08 -14.10 10.66
CA VAL A 121 -14.75 -14.03 9.36
C VAL A 121 -15.50 -12.71 9.24
N ILE A 122 -15.31 -12.03 8.12
CA ILE A 122 -16.14 -10.89 7.74
C ILE A 122 -17.36 -11.41 6.97
N THR A 123 -18.53 -11.11 7.44
CA THR A 123 -19.82 -11.55 6.86
C THR A 123 -20.64 -10.37 6.30
N SER A 124 -20.40 -9.18 6.78
CA SER A 124 -21.21 -8.01 6.49
C SER A 124 -20.44 -6.69 6.55
N GLU A 125 -21.05 -5.62 6.03
CA GLU A 125 -20.59 -4.24 6.20
C GLU A 125 -20.45 -3.85 7.68
N LYS A 126 -21.36 -4.36 8.53
CA LYS A 126 -21.34 -4.09 9.98
C LYS A 126 -20.04 -4.55 10.64
N ASP A 127 -19.48 -5.68 10.20
CA ASP A 127 -18.21 -6.18 10.74
C ASP A 127 -17.07 -5.21 10.41
N ILE A 128 -17.00 -4.74 9.17
CA ILE A 128 -16.01 -3.76 8.73
C ILE A 128 -16.19 -2.45 9.50
N ARG A 129 -17.42 -1.97 9.62
CA ARG A 129 -17.75 -0.76 10.40
C ARG A 129 -17.27 -0.89 11.85
N ASN A 130 -17.57 -2.01 12.50
CA ASN A 130 -17.16 -2.25 13.89
C ASN A 130 -15.63 -2.24 14.03
N ILE A 131 -14.91 -2.88 13.12
CA ILE A 131 -13.44 -2.85 13.10
C ILE A 131 -12.95 -1.41 13.00
N PHE A 132 -13.53 -0.60 12.12
CA PHE A 132 -13.14 0.78 11.91
C PHE A 132 -13.39 1.64 13.15
N VAL A 133 -14.60 1.56 13.72
CA VAL A 133 -14.97 2.32 14.91
C VAL A 133 -14.12 1.93 16.13
N LEU A 134 -13.88 0.64 16.35
CA LEU A 134 -12.99 0.16 17.42
C LEU A 134 -11.53 0.66 17.25
N ASN A 135 -11.15 1.03 16.04
CA ASN A 135 -9.84 1.62 15.74
C ASN A 135 -9.88 3.16 15.63
N GLY A 136 -10.95 3.79 16.09
CA GLY A 136 -11.06 5.24 16.23
C GLY A 136 -11.62 5.98 15.01
N ALA A 137 -12.18 5.27 14.03
CA ALA A 137 -12.91 5.93 12.94
C ALA A 137 -14.29 6.41 13.43
N ASP A 138 -14.72 7.55 12.88
CA ASP A 138 -16.08 8.04 13.08
C ASP A 138 -17.08 7.16 12.31
N GLY A 139 -18.02 6.55 13.03
CA GLY A 139 -19.00 5.63 12.45
C GLY A 139 -19.94 6.30 11.45
N ASP A 140 -20.35 7.54 11.70
CA ASP A 140 -21.26 8.27 10.81
C ASP A 140 -20.55 8.66 9.51
N LYS A 141 -19.29 9.06 9.61
CA LYS A 141 -18.45 9.30 8.42
C LYS A 141 -18.24 8.01 7.64
N PHE A 142 -17.97 6.89 8.31
CA PHE A 142 -17.87 5.59 7.66
C PHE A 142 -19.15 5.28 6.87
N ASP A 143 -20.33 5.38 7.50
CA ASP A 143 -21.61 5.04 6.88
C ASP A 143 -21.89 5.89 5.64
N LYS A 144 -21.60 7.19 5.69
CA LYS A 144 -21.75 8.11 4.56
C LYS A 144 -20.77 7.76 3.42
N LEU A 145 -19.48 7.55 3.74
CA LEU A 145 -18.46 7.26 2.76
C LEU A 145 -18.69 5.91 2.09
N PHE A 146 -19.00 4.87 2.86
CA PHE A 146 -19.17 3.52 2.35
C PHE A 146 -20.31 3.39 1.32
N LYS A 147 -21.32 4.26 1.42
CA LYS A 147 -22.45 4.32 0.49
C LYS A 147 -22.23 5.32 -0.66
N SER A 148 -21.20 6.16 -0.58
CA SER A 148 -20.97 7.23 -1.54
C SER A 148 -20.65 6.71 -2.95
N PHE A 149 -21.04 7.48 -3.95
CA PHE A 149 -20.72 7.19 -5.36
C PHE A 149 -19.21 7.13 -5.59
N GLY A 150 -18.44 8.05 -4.99
CA GLY A 150 -16.99 8.10 -5.15
C GLY A 150 -16.28 6.83 -4.67
N VAL A 151 -16.65 6.34 -3.48
CA VAL A 151 -16.11 5.07 -2.93
C VAL A 151 -16.51 3.89 -3.81
N ASN A 152 -17.77 3.80 -4.22
CA ASN A 152 -18.24 2.73 -5.10
C ASN A 152 -17.52 2.74 -6.46
N SER A 153 -17.31 3.91 -7.06
CA SER A 153 -16.62 4.06 -8.33
C SER A 153 -15.15 3.67 -8.22
N LYS A 154 -14.43 4.19 -7.19
CA LYS A 154 -13.01 3.87 -6.98
C LYS A 154 -12.80 2.38 -6.69
N ALA A 155 -13.63 1.77 -5.85
CA ALA A 155 -13.56 0.33 -5.57
C ALA A 155 -13.82 -0.54 -6.81
N LYS A 156 -14.69 -0.10 -7.73
CA LYS A 156 -14.90 -0.78 -9.02
C LYS A 156 -13.70 -0.66 -9.96
N MET A 157 -12.97 0.47 -9.92
CA MET A 157 -11.76 0.64 -10.73
C MET A 157 -10.61 -0.27 -10.29
N MET A 158 -10.58 -0.69 -9.03
CA MET A 158 -9.59 -1.66 -8.53
C MET A 158 -9.72 -3.05 -9.19
N LYS A 159 -10.85 -3.34 -9.84
CA LYS A 159 -11.13 -4.62 -10.54
C LYS A 159 -10.64 -4.66 -11.98
N LYS A 160 -10.14 -3.56 -12.49
CA LYS A 160 -9.65 -3.42 -13.87
C LYS A 160 -8.13 -3.40 -13.89
#